data_d8849247a92fddb22b20c6a9da4526e7
#
_entry.id   d8849247a92fddb22b20c6a9da4526e7
#
_cell.length_a   1.000
_cell.length_b   1.000
_cell.length_c   1.000
_cell.angle_alpha   90.00
_cell.angle_beta   90.00
_cell.angle_gamma   90.00
#
_symmetry.space_group_name_H-M   'P 1'
#
loop_
_entity.id
_entity.type
_entity.pdbx_description
1 polymer ?
#
loop_
_entity_poly.entity_id
_entity_poly.type
_entity_poly.pdbx_seq_one_letter_code
_entity_poly.pdbx_strand_id
1 'polypeptide(L)'
;AVMLSAATLASAAQAADRVGVTIYKYDDNFMSTMRKSLEGIAKQQKDISLLMNDSQNNQSMQNDQVDILLARGVKALAINLVDPAAGTTVIDKASGQDVPVIFFNKDPGQKAIDSYAKAYYIGTDPVQSGVIQGDLIAKGWKAHPEWDLNKDGKLQFALIKGEPGH
;
A
#
# COMPACT_ATOMS: atom_id res chain seq x y z
N ALA A 1 19.18 -12.09 -62.35
CA ALA A 1 18.46 -11.17 -61.48
C ALA A 1 18.37 -11.81 -60.09
N VAL A 2 19.10 -11.26 -59.11
CA VAL A 2 19.06 -11.71 -57.71
C VAL A 2 18.06 -10.80 -57.00
N MET A 3 16.93 -11.37 -56.57
CA MET A 3 15.99 -10.63 -55.69
C MET A 3 16.49 -10.70 -54.25
N LEU A 4 16.87 -9.58 -53.69
CA LEU A 4 17.17 -9.40 -52.29
C LEU A 4 15.82 -9.19 -51.55
N SER A 5 15.35 -10.21 -50.82
CA SER A 5 14.21 -10.06 -49.89
C SER A 5 14.67 -9.36 -48.63
N ALA A 6 14.28 -8.10 -48.45
CA ALA A 6 14.47 -7.38 -47.20
C ALA A 6 13.44 -7.89 -46.17
N ALA A 7 13.89 -8.71 -45.22
CA ALA A 7 13.07 -9.07 -44.06
C ALA A 7 13.00 -7.86 -43.13
N THR A 8 11.88 -7.18 -43.08
CA THR A 8 11.57 -6.16 -42.08
C THR A 8 11.36 -6.84 -40.72
N LEU A 9 12.33 -6.74 -39.84
CA LEU A 9 12.18 -7.08 -38.44
C LEU A 9 11.21 -6.06 -37.80
N ALA A 10 9.93 -6.43 -37.74
CA ALA A 10 8.97 -5.71 -36.94
C ALA A 10 9.37 -5.86 -35.46
N SER A 11 9.92 -4.81 -34.86
CA SER A 11 10.16 -4.74 -33.42
C SER A 11 8.77 -4.83 -32.76
N ALA A 12 8.45 -5.98 -32.14
CA ALA A 12 7.25 -6.10 -31.33
C ALA A 12 7.39 -5.12 -30.16
N ALA A 13 6.62 -4.05 -30.17
CA ALA A 13 6.52 -3.16 -29.01
C ALA A 13 6.02 -4.03 -27.84
N GLN A 14 6.87 -4.22 -26.84
CA GLN A 14 6.52 -4.97 -25.63
C GLN A 14 5.40 -4.22 -24.92
N ALA A 15 4.25 -4.87 -24.73
CA ALA A 15 3.15 -4.27 -23.98
C ALA A 15 3.60 -4.03 -22.53
N ALA A 16 3.26 -2.87 -21.98
CA ALA A 16 3.60 -2.53 -20.60
C ALA A 16 3.04 -3.57 -19.62
N ASP A 17 3.85 -3.94 -18.65
CA ASP A 17 3.45 -4.85 -17.58
C ASP A 17 2.35 -4.21 -16.73
N ARG A 18 1.26 -4.92 -16.53
CA ARG A 18 0.12 -4.45 -15.77
C ARG A 18 0.31 -4.73 -14.28
N VAL A 19 0.22 -3.71 -13.47
CA VAL A 19 0.19 -3.79 -12.00
C VAL A 19 -1.21 -3.46 -11.53
N GLY A 20 -1.85 -4.40 -10.84
CA GLY A 20 -3.17 -4.20 -10.23
C GLY A 20 -3.03 -3.45 -8.90
N VAL A 21 -3.79 -2.39 -8.72
CA VAL A 21 -3.76 -1.59 -7.50
C VAL A 21 -5.16 -1.49 -6.91
N THR A 22 -5.30 -1.79 -5.61
CA THR A 22 -6.52 -1.48 -4.87
C THR A 22 -6.18 -0.57 -3.69
N ILE A 23 -6.97 0.46 -3.49
CA ILE A 23 -6.85 1.40 -2.38
C ILE A 23 -8.15 1.36 -1.59
N TYR A 24 -8.05 1.28 -0.26
CA TYR A 24 -9.22 1.13 0.62
C TYR A 24 -10.26 2.24 0.39
N LYS A 25 -9.79 3.47 0.11
CA LYS A 25 -10.66 4.63 -0.10
C LYS A 25 -9.91 5.76 -0.82
N TYR A 26 -10.44 6.25 -1.95
CA TYR A 26 -9.77 7.27 -2.77
C TYR A 26 -9.88 8.69 -2.20
N ASP A 27 -10.93 8.99 -1.46
CA ASP A 27 -11.19 10.30 -0.87
C ASP A 27 -10.52 10.53 0.50
N ASP A 28 -9.77 9.53 1.00
CA ASP A 28 -8.84 9.74 2.10
C ASP A 28 -7.70 10.68 1.68
N ASN A 29 -7.42 11.71 2.50
CA ASN A 29 -6.44 12.75 2.16
C ASN A 29 -5.02 12.18 1.94
N PHE A 30 -4.58 11.26 2.80
CA PHE A 30 -3.26 10.64 2.67
C PHE A 30 -3.22 9.71 1.46
N MET A 31 -4.22 8.84 1.31
CA MET A 31 -4.30 7.93 0.17
C MET A 31 -4.47 8.65 -1.16
N SER A 32 -5.14 9.78 -1.21
CA SER A 32 -5.22 10.59 -2.43
C SER A 32 -3.86 11.10 -2.89
N THR A 33 -2.98 11.47 -1.94
CA THR A 33 -1.61 11.87 -2.21
C THR A 33 -0.77 10.68 -2.69
N MET A 34 -0.86 9.54 -2.01
CA MET A 34 -0.18 8.30 -2.42
C MET A 34 -0.60 7.85 -3.82
N ARG A 35 -1.91 7.86 -4.11
CA ARG A 35 -2.45 7.51 -5.41
C ARG A 35 -1.89 8.40 -6.53
N LYS A 36 -1.92 9.72 -6.33
CA LYS A 36 -1.36 10.67 -7.31
C LYS A 36 0.13 10.45 -7.55
N SER A 37 0.89 10.11 -6.50
CA SER A 37 2.30 9.80 -6.60
C SER A 37 2.55 8.50 -7.39
N LEU A 38 1.80 7.44 -7.11
CA LEU A 38 1.87 6.18 -7.85
C LEU A 38 1.56 6.39 -9.35
N GLU A 39 0.46 7.07 -9.65
CA GLU A 39 0.06 7.41 -11.03
C GLU A 39 1.11 8.28 -11.73
N GLY A 40 1.71 9.24 -11.01
CA GLY A 40 2.75 10.13 -11.54
C GLY A 40 4.03 9.38 -11.88
N ILE A 41 4.47 8.46 -11.01
CA ILE A 41 5.66 7.63 -11.24
C ILE A 41 5.41 6.67 -12.42
N ALA A 42 4.27 5.99 -12.44
CA ALA A 42 3.94 5.05 -13.51
C ALA A 42 3.89 5.72 -14.89
N LYS A 43 3.43 6.97 -14.98
CA LYS A 43 3.46 7.73 -16.24
C LYS A 43 4.88 7.98 -16.78
N GLN A 44 5.89 7.95 -15.92
CA GLN A 44 7.30 8.13 -16.32
C GLN A 44 7.94 6.80 -16.73
N GLN A 45 7.32 5.67 -16.38
CA GLN A 45 7.77 4.32 -16.73
C GLN A 45 6.98 3.82 -17.94
N LYS A 46 7.70 3.55 -19.04
CA LYS A 46 7.07 3.12 -20.31
C LYS A 46 6.66 1.63 -20.30
N ASP A 47 7.23 0.88 -19.38
CA ASP A 47 7.11 -0.57 -19.22
C ASP A 47 6.10 -0.99 -18.16
N ILE A 48 5.48 -0.03 -17.44
CA ILE A 48 4.49 -0.29 -16.39
C ILE A 48 3.18 0.44 -16.68
N SER A 49 2.06 -0.25 -16.46
CA SER A 49 0.73 0.35 -16.45
C SER A 49 -0.03 -0.04 -15.19
N LEU A 50 -0.69 0.93 -14.54
CA LEU A 50 -1.49 0.70 -13.34
C LEU A 50 -2.96 0.48 -13.67
N LEU A 51 -3.54 -0.59 -13.12
CA LEU A 51 -4.99 -0.83 -13.09
C LEU A 51 -5.50 -0.46 -11.69
N MET A 52 -5.93 0.80 -11.54
CA MET A 52 -6.29 1.40 -10.26
C MET A 52 -7.75 1.15 -9.90
N ASN A 53 -8.02 0.76 -8.64
CA ASN A 53 -9.36 0.50 -8.12
C ASN A 53 -9.56 1.18 -6.76
N ASP A 54 -10.72 1.81 -6.57
CA ASP A 54 -11.23 2.30 -5.29
C ASP A 54 -12.09 1.21 -4.65
N SER A 55 -11.73 0.78 -3.45
CA SER A 55 -12.50 -0.25 -2.73
C SER A 55 -13.61 0.34 -1.86
N GLN A 56 -13.76 1.66 -1.84
CA GLN A 56 -14.85 2.38 -1.17
C GLN A 56 -15.09 1.94 0.29
N ASN A 57 -14.00 1.62 0.99
CA ASN A 57 -14.01 1.09 2.36
C ASN A 57 -14.83 -0.20 2.52
N ASN A 58 -14.91 -1.01 1.46
CA ASN A 58 -15.66 -2.26 1.43
C ASN A 58 -14.73 -3.44 1.11
N GLN A 59 -14.48 -4.31 2.09
CA GLN A 59 -13.57 -5.44 1.94
C GLN A 59 -14.08 -6.49 0.93
N SER A 60 -15.39 -6.73 0.84
CA SER A 60 -15.92 -7.66 -0.16
C SER A 60 -15.65 -7.14 -1.57
N MET A 61 -15.90 -5.85 -1.81
CA MET A 61 -15.57 -5.20 -3.09
C MET A 61 -14.08 -5.31 -3.40
N GLN A 62 -13.19 -5.12 -2.40
CA GLN A 62 -11.76 -5.27 -2.60
C GLN A 62 -11.38 -6.69 -3.01
N ASN A 63 -11.98 -7.70 -2.39
CA ASN A 63 -11.73 -9.10 -2.75
C ASN A 63 -12.15 -9.41 -4.20
N ASP A 64 -13.29 -8.88 -4.65
CA ASP A 64 -13.76 -9.03 -6.03
C ASP A 64 -12.83 -8.29 -7.01
N GLN A 65 -12.34 -7.11 -6.64
CA GLN A 65 -11.37 -6.36 -7.44
C GLN A 65 -10.05 -7.12 -7.60
N VAL A 66 -9.56 -7.78 -6.55
CA VAL A 66 -8.36 -8.64 -6.62
C VAL A 66 -8.58 -9.80 -7.60
N ASP A 67 -9.73 -10.47 -7.53
CA ASP A 67 -10.06 -11.55 -8.47
C ASP A 67 -10.08 -11.07 -9.93
N ILE A 68 -10.70 -9.91 -10.18
CA ILE A 68 -10.74 -9.29 -11.51
C ILE A 68 -9.33 -8.93 -12.01
N LEU A 69 -8.49 -8.36 -11.14
CA LEU A 69 -7.12 -7.99 -11.50
C LEU A 69 -6.29 -9.23 -11.86
N LEU A 70 -6.38 -10.29 -11.06
CA LEU A 70 -5.73 -11.56 -11.34
C LEU A 70 -6.23 -12.17 -12.65
N ALA A 71 -7.53 -12.20 -12.89
CA ALA A 71 -8.11 -12.67 -14.14
C ALA A 71 -7.66 -11.86 -15.38
N ARG A 72 -7.33 -10.58 -15.19
CA ARG A 72 -6.73 -9.72 -16.23
C ARG A 72 -5.25 -9.99 -16.47
N GLY A 73 -4.63 -10.89 -15.72
CA GLY A 73 -3.21 -11.28 -15.87
C GLY A 73 -2.26 -10.16 -15.48
N VAL A 74 -2.50 -9.49 -14.36
CA VAL A 74 -1.54 -8.54 -13.80
C VAL A 74 -0.26 -9.25 -13.39
N LYS A 75 0.87 -8.56 -13.48
CA LYS A 75 2.20 -9.10 -13.14
C LYS A 75 2.54 -8.89 -11.67
N ALA A 76 1.83 -7.99 -11.00
CA ALA A 76 1.96 -7.76 -9.56
C ALA A 76 0.66 -7.12 -9.04
N LEU A 77 0.43 -7.26 -7.73
CA LEU A 77 -0.61 -6.56 -6.99
C LEU A 77 0.02 -5.57 -6.00
N ALA A 78 -0.51 -4.36 -5.93
CA ALA A 78 -0.22 -3.38 -4.89
C ALA A 78 -1.52 -3.08 -4.14
N ILE A 79 -1.57 -3.47 -2.86
CA ILE A 79 -2.81 -3.53 -2.09
C ILE A 79 -2.73 -2.65 -0.85
N ASN A 80 -3.59 -1.65 -0.77
CA ASN A 80 -3.89 -0.95 0.46
C ASN A 80 -5.20 -1.55 1.02
N LEU A 81 -5.08 -2.39 2.03
CA LEU A 81 -6.20 -3.17 2.57
C LEU A 81 -7.31 -2.28 3.14
N VAL A 82 -8.57 -2.70 2.97
CA VAL A 82 -9.69 -2.16 3.74
C VAL A 82 -9.56 -2.67 5.17
N ASP A 83 -9.53 -3.99 5.35
CA ASP A 83 -9.32 -4.67 6.63
C ASP A 83 -7.96 -5.40 6.61
N PRO A 84 -7.02 -5.07 7.51
CA PRO A 84 -5.76 -5.79 7.63
C PRO A 84 -5.91 -7.31 7.77
N ALA A 85 -6.96 -7.79 8.44
CA ALA A 85 -7.23 -9.22 8.62
C ALA A 85 -7.48 -9.96 7.29
N ALA A 86 -7.85 -9.26 6.22
CA ALA A 86 -8.04 -9.85 4.90
C ALA A 86 -6.73 -10.14 4.15
N GLY A 87 -5.57 -9.78 4.71
CA GLY A 87 -4.27 -9.96 4.06
C GLY A 87 -4.01 -11.38 3.62
N THR A 88 -4.31 -12.38 4.47
CA THR A 88 -4.15 -13.80 4.13
C THR A 88 -5.01 -14.20 2.93
N THR A 89 -6.27 -13.75 2.88
CA THR A 89 -7.16 -14.04 1.75
C THR A 89 -6.60 -13.48 0.43
N VAL A 90 -6.05 -12.27 0.43
CA VAL A 90 -5.42 -11.66 -0.75
C VAL A 90 -4.18 -12.46 -1.16
N ILE A 91 -3.35 -12.87 -0.19
CA ILE A 91 -2.15 -13.67 -0.43
C ILE A 91 -2.52 -15.03 -1.03
N ASP A 92 -3.53 -15.72 -0.51
CA ASP A 92 -3.96 -17.02 -1.04
C ASP A 92 -4.38 -16.92 -2.51
N LYS A 93 -5.12 -15.86 -2.87
CA LYS A 93 -5.51 -15.61 -4.26
C LYS A 93 -4.30 -15.32 -5.16
N ALA A 94 -3.37 -14.48 -4.72
CA ALA A 94 -2.19 -14.10 -5.47
C ALA A 94 -1.21 -15.29 -5.64
N SER A 95 -0.97 -16.05 -4.58
CA SER A 95 -0.08 -17.21 -4.59
C SER A 95 -0.59 -18.34 -5.49
N GLY A 96 -1.91 -18.54 -5.56
CA GLY A 96 -2.54 -19.50 -6.48
C GLY A 96 -2.26 -19.23 -7.96
N GLN A 97 -1.84 -18.01 -8.31
CA GLN A 97 -1.47 -17.62 -9.68
C GLN A 97 0.01 -17.20 -9.81
N ASP A 98 0.80 -17.43 -8.78
CA ASP A 98 2.22 -17.06 -8.69
C ASP A 98 2.48 -15.54 -8.87
N VAL A 99 1.52 -14.69 -8.52
CA VAL A 99 1.58 -13.23 -8.64
C VAL A 99 2.14 -12.62 -7.35
N PRO A 100 3.19 -11.79 -7.40
CA PRO A 100 3.70 -11.07 -6.23
C PRO A 100 2.67 -10.05 -5.73
N VAL A 101 2.62 -9.87 -4.40
CA VAL A 101 1.73 -8.90 -3.75
C VAL A 101 2.53 -8.01 -2.81
N ILE A 102 2.34 -6.70 -2.96
CA ILE A 102 2.92 -5.68 -2.11
C ILE A 102 1.79 -5.00 -1.36
N PHE A 103 1.73 -5.18 -0.06
CA PHE A 103 0.85 -4.41 0.80
C PHE A 103 1.50 -3.08 1.15
N PHE A 104 0.73 -2.03 1.24
CA PHE A 104 1.24 -0.72 1.64
C PHE A 104 0.30 -0.01 2.61
N ASN A 105 0.87 0.80 3.50
CA ASN A 105 0.21 1.58 4.56
C ASN A 105 -0.44 0.70 5.65
N LYS A 106 -1.42 -0.15 5.34
CA LYS A 106 -2.06 -1.05 6.31
C LYS A 106 -1.35 -2.41 6.32
N ASP A 107 -0.81 -2.80 7.47
CA ASP A 107 -0.02 -4.00 7.65
C ASP A 107 -0.93 -5.24 7.77
N PRO A 108 -0.78 -6.26 6.90
CA PRO A 108 -1.52 -7.52 7.01
C PRO A 108 -1.04 -8.42 8.16
N GLY A 109 0.02 -8.03 8.82
CA GLY A 109 0.71 -8.79 9.86
C GLY A 109 1.77 -9.76 9.34
N GLN A 110 2.82 -9.94 10.14
CA GLN A 110 4.00 -10.73 9.76
C GLN A 110 3.63 -12.15 9.35
N LYS A 111 2.71 -12.79 10.08
CA LYS A 111 2.25 -14.16 9.76
C LYS A 111 1.66 -14.29 8.34
N ALA A 112 0.94 -13.26 7.90
CA ALA A 112 0.41 -13.24 6.54
C ALA A 112 1.54 -13.08 5.51
N ILE A 113 2.47 -12.15 5.74
CA ILE A 113 3.63 -11.95 4.86
C ILE A 113 4.48 -13.21 4.74
N ASP A 114 4.77 -13.89 5.83
CA ASP A 114 5.61 -15.10 5.86
C ASP A 114 4.96 -16.31 5.15
N SER A 115 3.65 -16.26 4.88
CA SER A 115 2.94 -17.35 4.21
C SER A 115 3.22 -17.46 2.71
N TYR A 116 3.81 -16.43 2.09
CA TYR A 116 4.11 -16.42 0.66
C TYR A 116 5.42 -15.68 0.35
N ALA A 117 6.38 -16.36 -0.28
CA ALA A 117 7.70 -15.82 -0.58
C ALA A 117 7.73 -14.55 -1.46
N LYS A 118 6.60 -14.26 -2.16
CA LYS A 118 6.44 -13.06 -2.98
C LYS A 118 5.44 -12.06 -2.36
N ALA A 119 5.18 -12.16 -1.06
CA ALA A 119 4.42 -11.16 -0.31
C ALA A 119 5.36 -10.19 0.40
N TYR A 120 5.06 -8.91 0.29
CA TYR A 120 5.86 -7.82 0.85
C TYR A 120 4.96 -6.79 1.54
N TYR A 121 5.51 -6.09 2.52
CA TYR A 121 4.87 -4.94 3.14
C TYR A 121 5.77 -3.71 3.09
N ILE A 122 5.18 -2.58 2.74
CA ILE A 122 5.82 -1.25 2.75
C ILE A 122 4.98 -0.32 3.62
N GLY A 123 5.53 0.11 4.73
CA GLY A 123 4.85 0.99 5.66
C GLY A 123 5.79 1.57 6.70
N THR A 124 5.21 2.23 7.70
CA THR A 124 5.93 2.75 8.87
C THR A 124 5.90 1.71 10.00
N ASP A 125 6.88 1.77 10.88
CA ASP A 125 6.82 1.08 12.17
C ASP A 125 5.95 1.90 13.15
N PRO A 126 4.76 1.41 13.52
CA PRO A 126 3.87 2.13 14.43
C PRO A 126 4.44 2.25 15.84
N VAL A 127 5.25 1.28 16.28
CA VAL A 127 5.91 1.34 17.60
C VAL A 127 6.93 2.47 17.62
N GLN A 128 7.75 2.59 16.58
CA GLN A 128 8.70 3.69 16.44
C GLN A 128 7.99 5.05 16.43
N SER A 129 6.88 5.16 15.73
CA SER A 129 6.06 6.39 15.71
C SER A 129 5.57 6.77 17.11
N GLY A 130 5.10 5.79 17.88
CA GLY A 130 4.66 5.98 19.26
C GLY A 130 5.81 6.43 20.18
N VAL A 131 6.98 5.82 20.07
CA VAL A 131 8.19 6.19 20.82
C VAL A 131 8.60 7.63 20.53
N ILE A 132 8.66 8.01 19.24
CA ILE A 132 9.00 9.39 18.85
C ILE A 132 8.01 10.40 19.43
N GLN A 133 6.69 10.12 19.39
CA GLN A 133 5.68 10.99 19.98
C GLN A 133 5.86 11.11 21.50
N GLY A 134 6.09 10.01 22.21
CA GLY A 134 6.36 10.00 23.64
C GLY A 134 7.60 10.82 24.02
N ASP A 135 8.68 10.67 23.26
CA ASP A 135 9.91 11.44 23.45
C ASP A 135 9.72 12.94 23.23
N LEU A 136 8.98 13.32 22.20
CA LEU A 136 8.66 14.73 21.93
C LEU A 136 7.84 15.35 23.06
N ILE A 137 6.82 14.64 23.56
CA ILE A 137 6.00 15.08 24.68
C ILE A 137 6.85 15.22 25.95
N ALA A 138 7.69 14.22 26.26
CA ALA A 138 8.55 14.25 27.44
C ALA A 138 9.58 15.40 27.39
N LYS A 139 10.16 15.65 26.21
CA LYS A 139 11.07 16.79 25.99
C LYS A 139 10.34 18.12 26.14
N GLY A 140 9.16 18.26 25.54
CA GLY A 140 8.35 19.47 25.65
C GLY A 140 7.97 19.75 27.10
N TRP A 141 7.49 18.77 27.85
CA TRP A 141 7.14 18.89 29.24
C TRP A 141 8.31 19.40 30.11
N LYS A 142 9.52 18.85 29.88
CA LYS A 142 10.72 19.29 30.62
C LYS A 142 11.16 20.70 30.24
N ALA A 143 10.97 21.10 28.99
CA ALA A 143 11.38 22.42 28.50
C ALA A 143 10.40 23.54 28.89
N HIS A 144 9.16 23.19 29.22
CA HIS A 144 8.04 24.10 29.42
C HIS A 144 7.34 23.85 30.76
N PRO A 145 7.97 24.24 31.92
CA PRO A 145 7.33 24.07 33.22
C PRO A 145 5.99 24.78 33.36
N GLU A 146 5.75 25.82 32.57
CA GLU A 146 4.49 26.56 32.49
C GLU A 146 3.30 25.74 31.97
N TRP A 147 3.54 24.59 31.35
CA TRP A 147 2.47 23.67 30.91
C TRP A 147 1.79 22.92 32.06
N ASP A 148 2.44 22.85 33.20
CA ASP A 148 1.87 22.34 34.45
C ASP A 148 0.96 23.40 35.10
N LEU A 149 -0.24 23.55 34.54
CA LEU A 149 -1.20 24.60 34.93
C LEU A 149 -1.70 24.45 36.37
N ASN A 150 -1.85 23.23 36.84
CA ASN A 150 -2.30 22.95 38.22
C ASN A 150 -1.17 22.74 39.21
N LYS A 151 0.09 22.79 38.76
CA LYS A 151 1.32 22.69 39.54
C LYS A 151 1.41 21.42 40.40
N ASP A 152 0.89 20.28 39.88
CA ASP A 152 0.95 18.99 40.56
C ASP A 152 2.18 18.14 40.15
N GLY A 153 2.99 18.63 39.23
CA GLY A 153 4.20 17.97 38.74
C GLY A 153 3.92 16.76 37.85
N LYS A 154 2.67 16.61 37.35
CA LYS A 154 2.26 15.46 36.53
C LYS A 154 1.88 15.90 35.15
N LEU A 155 2.40 15.17 34.17
CA LEU A 155 1.97 15.32 32.78
C LEU A 155 0.60 14.65 32.57
N GLN A 156 -0.41 15.46 32.33
CA GLN A 156 -1.74 14.97 31.92
C GLN A 156 -1.85 15.05 30.40
N PHE A 157 -2.29 13.96 29.76
CA PHE A 157 -2.48 13.94 28.32
C PHE A 157 -3.72 13.13 27.92
N ALA A 158 -4.26 13.42 26.76
CA ALA A 158 -5.33 12.65 26.14
C ALA A 158 -4.77 11.84 24.97
N LEU A 159 -5.08 10.54 24.94
CA LEU A 159 -4.75 9.67 23.80
C LEU A 159 -5.97 9.55 22.92
N ILE A 160 -5.86 10.06 21.68
CA ILE A 160 -6.93 9.94 20.69
C ILE A 160 -6.63 8.72 19.83
N LYS A 161 -7.53 7.74 19.88
CA LYS A 161 -7.46 6.53 19.05
C LYS A 161 -8.08 6.82 17.68
N GLY A 162 -7.41 6.40 16.62
CA GLY A 162 -7.93 6.41 15.26
C GLY A 162 -8.97 5.32 14.99
N GLU A 163 -9.15 4.96 13.72
CA GLU A 163 -10.08 3.89 13.32
C GLU A 163 -9.69 2.55 13.97
N PRO A 164 -10.69 1.71 14.36
CA PRO A 164 -10.41 0.35 14.79
C PRO A 164 -9.66 -0.45 13.71
N GLY A 165 -8.57 -1.13 14.10
CA GLY A 165 -7.79 -1.95 13.17
C GLY A 165 -6.76 -1.18 12.32
N HIS A 166 -6.59 0.10 12.55
CA HIS A 166 -5.55 0.90 11.88
C HIS A 166 -4.20 0.74 12.59
#